data_3a997345140346aa627076c21f4dc33c
#
_entry.id   3a997345140346aa627076c21f4dc33c
#
_cell.length_a   1.000
_cell.length_b   1.000
_cell.length_c   1.000
_cell.angle_alpha   90.00
_cell.angle_beta   90.00
_cell.angle_gamma   90.00
#
_symmetry.space_group_name_H-M   'P 1'
#
loop_
_entity.id
_entity.type
_entity.pdbx_description
1 polymer ?
#
loop_
_entity_poly.entity_id
_entity_poly.type
_entity_poly.pdbx_seq_one_letter_code
_entity_poly.pdbx_strand_id
1 'polypeptide(L)' 'LREWGQARRRPLPVYLEVDREGPPHAPVFVVDGVRKGHDPARGRGGSKREAERLAALTLLERLNEA' A
#
# COMPACT_ATOMS: atom_id res chain seq x y z
N LEU A 1 1.02 6.13 28.59
CA LEU A 1 2.17 6.43 27.89
C LEU A 1 2.25 5.87 26.52
N ARG A 2 2.75 4.65 26.36
CA ARG A 2 2.78 4.09 25.02
C ARG A 2 1.39 3.78 24.49
N GLU A 3 0.53 3.35 25.36
CA GLU A 3 -0.86 3.16 24.95
C GLU A 3 -1.50 4.45 24.53
N TRP A 4 -1.09 5.53 25.19
CA TRP A 4 -1.57 6.84 24.81
C TRP A 4 -1.24 7.12 23.34
N GLY A 5 -0.01 6.86 22.93
CA GLY A 5 0.39 7.10 21.56
C GLY A 5 -0.35 6.24 20.58
N GLN A 6 -0.57 4.98 20.94
CA GLN A 6 -1.27 4.08 20.04
C GLN A 6 -2.75 4.41 19.93
N ALA A 7 -3.35 4.84 21.00
CA ALA A 7 -4.77 5.18 20.95
C ALA A 7 -5.03 6.37 20.02
N ARG A 8 -4.04 7.24 19.87
CA ARG A 8 -4.19 8.42 19.02
C ARG A 8 -3.72 8.18 17.60
N ARG A 9 -3.13 7.03 17.33
CA ARG A 9 -2.55 6.74 16.04
C ARG A 9 -3.63 6.38 15.04
N ARG A 10 -3.48 6.89 13.84
CA ARG A 10 -4.34 6.48 12.75
C ARG A 10 -4.03 5.04 12.35
N PRO A 11 -5.02 4.32 11.84
CA PRO A 11 -4.76 2.97 11.35
C PRO A 11 -3.72 3.02 10.22
N LEU A 12 -2.76 2.10 10.29
CA LEU A 12 -1.77 2.00 9.24
C LEU A 12 -2.34 1.18 8.09
N PRO A 13 -1.95 1.50 6.86
CA PRO A 13 -2.39 0.68 5.73
C PRO A 13 -1.77 -0.70 5.79
N VAL A 14 -2.49 -1.67 5.25
CA VAL A 14 -2.02 -3.04 5.10
C VAL A 14 -1.74 -3.26 3.63
N TYR A 15 -0.59 -3.85 3.32
CA TYR A 15 -0.20 -4.10 1.94
C TYR A 15 -0.32 -5.57 1.65
N LEU A 16 -1.08 -5.90 0.60
CA LEU A 16 -1.35 -7.28 0.22
C LEU A 16 -0.90 -7.50 -1.20
N GLU A 17 -0.08 -8.52 -1.40
CA GLU A 17 0.29 -8.90 -2.76
C GLU A 17 -0.91 -9.65 -3.36
N VAL A 18 -1.51 -9.05 -4.39
CA VAL A 18 -2.74 -9.58 -4.97
C VAL A 18 -2.50 -10.26 -6.30
N ASP A 19 -1.35 -10.03 -6.93
CA ASP A 19 -1.07 -10.64 -8.21
C ASP A 19 0.42 -10.55 -8.49
N ARG A 20 0.87 -11.30 -9.48
CA ARG A 20 2.23 -11.23 -9.96
C ARG A 20 2.17 -11.43 -11.47
N GLU A 21 2.63 -10.44 -12.21
CA GLU A 21 2.53 -10.40 -13.65
C GLU A 21 3.91 -10.46 -14.26
N GLY A 22 3.96 -10.63 -15.59
CA GLY A 22 5.20 -10.60 -16.31
C GLY A 22 5.91 -11.94 -16.33
N PRO A 23 7.01 -12.02 -17.10
CA PRO A 23 7.76 -13.27 -17.22
C PRO A 23 8.53 -13.57 -15.93
N PRO A 24 8.94 -14.83 -15.72
CA PRO A 24 9.64 -15.19 -14.48
C PRO A 24 10.95 -14.43 -14.26
N HIS A 25 11.62 -14.01 -15.33
CA HIS A 25 12.89 -13.30 -15.20
C HIS A 25 12.70 -11.81 -15.00
N ALA A 26 11.48 -11.31 -15.11
CA ALA A 26 11.20 -9.90 -14.91
C ALA A 26 9.78 -9.75 -14.35
N PRO A 27 9.53 -10.28 -13.14
CA PRO A 27 8.17 -10.26 -12.60
C PRO A 27 7.75 -8.85 -12.22
N VAL A 28 6.44 -8.61 -12.33
CA VAL A 28 5.84 -7.38 -11.86
C VAL A 28 4.93 -7.76 -10.69
N PHE A 29 5.21 -7.20 -9.54
CA PHE A 29 4.44 -7.47 -8.33
C PHE A 29 3.29 -6.46 -8.26
N VAL A 30 2.10 -6.96 -7.98
CA VAL A 30 0.93 -6.11 -7.84
C VAL A 30 0.49 -6.16 -6.39
N VAL A 31 0.47 -5.01 -5.75
CA VAL A 31 0.18 -4.91 -4.33
C VAL A 31 -0.95 -3.91 -4.13
N ASP A 32 -1.92 -4.28 -3.29
CA ASP A 32 -2.97 -3.36 -2.88
C ASP A 32 -2.65 -2.84 -1.49
N GLY A 33 -2.64 -1.52 -1.35
CA GLY A 33 -2.61 -0.88 -0.05
C GLY A 33 -4.02 -0.66 0.42
N VAL A 34 -4.37 -1.27 1.54
CA VAL A 34 -5.73 -1.24 2.07
C VAL A 34 -5.75 -0.44 3.35
N ARG A 35 -6.63 0.53 3.43
CA ARG A 35 -6.78 1.35 4.62
C ARG A 35 -8.26 1.44 4.94
N LYS A 36 -8.59 1.33 6.23
CA LYS A 36 -9.98 1.36 6.65
C LYS A 36 -10.65 2.65 6.19
N GLY A 37 -11.80 2.51 5.56
CA GLY A 37 -12.57 3.65 5.09
C GLY A 37 -12.15 4.18 3.74
N HIS A 38 -11.21 3.51 3.06
CA HIS A 38 -10.73 3.94 1.75
C HIS A 38 -10.70 2.78 0.79
N ASP A 39 -10.83 3.09 -0.49
CA ASP A 39 -10.68 2.09 -1.53
C ASP A 39 -9.23 1.65 -1.58
N PRO A 40 -8.98 0.39 -1.97
CA PRO A 40 -7.59 -0.07 -2.11
C PRO A 40 -6.86 0.75 -3.16
N ALA A 41 -5.58 0.99 -2.88
CA ALA A 41 -4.70 1.67 -3.82
C ALA A 41 -3.71 0.64 -4.35
N ARG A 42 -3.65 0.49 -5.67
CA ARG A 42 -2.83 -0.54 -6.29
C ARG A 42 -1.51 0.03 -6.79
N GLY A 43 -0.44 -0.69 -6.48
CA GLY A 43 0.88 -0.36 -6.99
C GLY A 43 1.48 -1.54 -7.71
N ARG A 44 2.21 -1.27 -8.78
CA ARG A 44 2.92 -2.29 -9.52
C ARG A 44 4.39 -1.93 -9.57
N GLY A 45 5.25 -2.90 -9.37
CA GLY A 45 6.66 -2.65 -9.39
C GLY A 45 7.47 -3.90 -9.63
N GLY A 46 8.75 -3.71 -9.92
CA GLY A 46 9.66 -4.83 -10.18
C GLY A 46 10.05 -5.58 -8.92
N SER A 47 9.65 -5.10 -7.76
CA SER A 47 9.84 -5.80 -6.50
C SER A 47 8.63 -5.51 -5.63
N LYS A 48 8.45 -6.37 -4.61
CA LYS A 48 7.33 -6.17 -3.71
C LYS A 48 7.44 -4.82 -3.01
N ARG A 49 8.64 -4.43 -2.59
CA ARG A 49 8.85 -3.15 -1.93
C ARG A 49 8.48 -1.98 -2.83
N GLU A 50 8.87 -2.07 -4.09
CA GLU A 50 8.55 -1.02 -5.05
C GLU A 50 7.04 -0.92 -5.25
N ALA A 51 6.36 -2.06 -5.37
CA ALA A 51 4.91 -2.07 -5.52
C ALA A 51 4.23 -1.46 -4.30
N GLU A 52 4.72 -1.79 -3.11
CA GLU A 52 4.17 -1.22 -1.88
C GLU A 52 4.37 0.29 -1.83
N ARG A 53 5.54 0.74 -2.24
CA ARG A 53 5.83 2.17 -2.24
C ARG A 53 4.88 2.92 -3.17
N LEU A 54 4.61 2.36 -4.33
CA LEU A 54 3.71 3.00 -5.28
C LEU A 54 2.27 2.98 -4.78
N ALA A 55 1.87 1.89 -4.13
CA ALA A 55 0.55 1.84 -3.52
C ALA A 55 0.42 2.92 -2.44
N ALA A 56 1.47 3.10 -1.64
CA ALA A 56 1.46 4.12 -0.59
C ALA A 56 1.36 5.51 -1.17
N LEU A 57 2.05 5.78 -2.26
CA LEU A 57 1.97 7.08 -2.91
C LEU A 57 0.56 7.39 -3.38
N THR A 58 -0.12 6.38 -3.94
CA THR A 58 -1.49 6.57 -4.39
C THR A 58 -2.41 6.90 -3.22
N LEU A 59 -2.22 6.21 -2.08
CA LEU A 59 -3.01 6.52 -0.90
C LEU A 59 -2.79 7.94 -0.42
N LEU A 60 -1.53 8.39 -0.41
CA LEU A 60 -1.21 9.74 0.01
C LEU A 60 -1.83 10.77 -0.91
N GLU A 61 -1.81 10.51 -2.21
CA GLU A 61 -2.41 11.43 -3.16
C GLU A 61 -3.90 11.58 -2.91
N ARG A 62 -4.57 10.48 -2.61
CA ARG A 62 -6.01 10.55 -2.31
C ARG A 62 -6.28 11.37 -1.07
N LEU A 63 -5.43 11.22 -0.04
CA LEU A 63 -5.61 12.00 1.17
C LEU A 63 -5.43 13.49 0.92
N ASN A 64 -4.50 13.83 0.04
CA ASN A 64 -4.24 15.23 -0.27
C ASN A 64 -5.35 15.86 -1.10
N GLU A 65 -6.09 15.03 -1.83
CA GLU A 65 -7.19 15.54 -2.63
C GLU A 65 -8.46 15.77 -1.83
N ALA A 66 -8.52 15.16 -0.65
CA ALA A 66 -9.75 15.20 0.15
C ALA A 66 -9.96 16.56 0.88
#